data_2e9c5def9e0c8b4a17dd1272bf9ee88e
#
_entry.id   2e9c5def9e0c8b4a17dd1272bf9ee88e
#
_cell.length_a   1.000
_cell.length_b   1.000
_cell.length_c   1.000
_cell.angle_alpha   90.00
_cell.angle_beta   90.00
_cell.angle_gamma   90.00
#
_symmetry.space_group_name_H-M   'P 1'
#
loop_
_entity.id
_entity.type
_entity.pdbx_description
1 polymer ?
#
loop_
_entity_poly.entity_id
_entity_poly.type
_entity_poly.pdbx_seq_one_letter_code
_entity_poly.pdbx_strand_id
1 'polypeptide(L)'
;MFEARLVSSGTFKKVLDSIKDLLNEATFDCSDAGIQLQAMDNSHVSLVSLNLRSDGFDKYRCDRNLSMGMNLANMAKIFKCANNNDTVTIKAQDNADTVTFMFESQNQEKVSDYEMKLMNLDQEHLGIPETDYACIVRMPAQEFARICRDLSQFGDSVTITCTKDGVRFSASGDTGSANVKLAQTSSVDKEEETVSIEMQEPVTLTFACQYLNSFTKATPLAAQVSLSMSADVPLVVEYAIPDLGHIRYYLAPKIEXXXXXXXXXXXXXXXXXXXXXXXXXXXXXXXX
;
A
#
# COMPACT_ATOMS: atom_id res chain seq x y z
N MET A 1 -1.68 -27.84 3.54
CA MET A 1 -2.67 -27.33 2.60
C MET A 1 -3.07 -25.90 2.99
N PHE A 2 -3.27 -25.07 1.98
CA PHE A 2 -3.71 -23.70 2.17
C PHE A 2 -5.01 -23.49 1.42
N GLU A 3 -5.97 -22.88 2.09
CA GLU A 3 -7.25 -22.58 1.47
C GLU A 3 -7.83 -21.32 2.10
N ALA A 4 -8.12 -20.29 1.28
CA ALA A 4 -8.68 -19.04 1.76
C ALA A 4 -9.82 -18.64 0.84
N ARG A 5 -10.98 -18.38 1.42
CA ARG A 5 -12.18 -18.04 0.67
C ARG A 5 -12.65 -16.64 1.05
N LEU A 6 -12.89 -15.83 0.02
CA LEU A 6 -13.37 -14.47 0.19
C LEU A 6 -14.71 -14.34 -0.53
N VAL A 7 -15.69 -13.74 0.15
CA VAL A 7 -17.04 -13.67 -0.37
C VAL A 7 -17.12 -12.85 -1.66
N SER A 8 -16.28 -11.83 -1.78
CA SER A 8 -16.31 -10.97 -2.96
C SER A 8 -14.95 -10.96 -3.63
N SER A 9 -14.88 -11.51 -4.84
CA SER A 9 -13.66 -11.45 -5.62
C SER A 9 -13.34 -10.03 -6.05
N GLY A 10 -14.35 -9.15 -6.09
CA GLY A 10 -14.11 -7.75 -6.42
C GLY A 10 -13.21 -7.06 -5.42
N THR A 11 -13.27 -7.46 -4.15
CA THR A 11 -12.35 -6.90 -3.16
C THR A 11 -10.92 -7.28 -3.50
N PHE A 12 -10.69 -8.53 -3.87
CA PHE A 12 -9.34 -8.95 -4.21
C PHE A 12 -8.85 -8.28 -5.49
N LYS A 13 -9.76 -8.04 -6.45
CA LYS A 13 -9.40 -7.28 -7.65
C LYS A 13 -8.89 -5.90 -7.29
N LYS A 14 -9.58 -5.22 -6.37
CA LYS A 14 -9.15 -3.89 -5.94
C LYS A 14 -7.79 -3.94 -5.26
N VAL A 15 -7.55 -4.99 -4.49
CA VAL A 15 -6.23 -5.17 -3.87
C VAL A 15 -5.16 -5.32 -4.95
N LEU A 16 -5.41 -6.15 -5.96
CA LEU A 16 -4.44 -6.33 -7.03
C LEU A 16 -4.21 -5.03 -7.79
N ASP A 17 -5.28 -4.28 -8.07
CA ASP A 17 -5.13 -3.01 -8.78
C ASP A 17 -4.30 -2.01 -7.98
N SER A 18 -4.31 -2.12 -6.66
CA SER A 18 -3.57 -1.19 -5.81
C SER A 18 -2.07 -1.46 -5.79
N ILE A 19 -1.62 -2.62 -6.28
CA ILE A 19 -0.20 -2.97 -6.21
C ILE A 19 0.42 -3.30 -7.56
N LYS A 20 -0.38 -3.61 -8.58
CA LYS A 20 0.18 -4.17 -9.81
C LYS A 20 0.97 -3.15 -10.62
N ASP A 21 0.72 -1.85 -10.44
CA ASP A 21 1.51 -0.84 -11.15
C ASP A 21 2.88 -0.64 -10.51
N LEU A 22 3.01 -0.99 -9.24
CA LEU A 22 4.27 -0.83 -8.52
C LEU A 22 5.12 -2.08 -8.56
N LEU A 23 4.50 -3.25 -8.66
CA LEU A 23 5.17 -4.54 -8.55
C LEU A 23 4.88 -5.40 -9.77
N ASN A 24 5.90 -6.01 -10.35
CA ASN A 24 5.67 -7.03 -11.38
C ASN A 24 5.37 -8.38 -10.77
N GLU A 25 6.03 -8.68 -9.69
CA GLU A 25 5.89 -9.97 -9.02
C GLU A 25 6.10 -9.77 -7.53
N ALA A 26 5.54 -10.65 -6.74
CA ALA A 26 5.65 -10.54 -5.30
C ALA A 26 5.40 -11.88 -4.64
N THR A 27 5.88 -12.02 -3.43
CA THR A 27 5.67 -13.21 -2.64
C THR A 27 4.58 -12.96 -1.62
N PHE A 28 3.57 -13.80 -1.64
CA PHE A 28 2.51 -13.77 -0.65
C PHE A 28 2.86 -14.76 0.45
N ASP A 29 3.03 -14.26 1.66
CA ASP A 29 3.38 -15.09 2.81
C ASP A 29 2.11 -15.43 3.57
N CYS A 30 1.81 -16.71 3.64
CA CYS A 30 0.58 -17.19 4.25
C CYS A 30 0.91 -17.89 5.57
N SER A 31 0.16 -17.56 6.59
CA SER A 31 0.30 -18.17 7.91
C SER A 31 -1.09 -18.30 8.50
N ASP A 32 -1.17 -18.81 9.73
CA ASP A 32 -2.47 -18.88 10.38
C ASP A 32 -3.03 -17.51 10.74
N ALA A 33 -2.19 -16.48 10.74
CA ALA A 33 -2.66 -15.12 10.99
C ALA A 33 -3.26 -14.46 9.76
N GLY A 34 -2.90 -14.94 8.57
CA GLY A 34 -3.41 -14.37 7.34
C GLY A 34 -2.38 -14.35 6.24
N ILE A 35 -2.59 -13.46 5.29
CA ILE A 35 -1.74 -13.31 4.12
C ILE A 35 -1.04 -11.97 4.20
N GLN A 36 0.28 -11.99 4.04
CA GLN A 36 1.09 -10.79 4.06
C GLN A 36 1.95 -10.70 2.83
N LEU A 37 2.17 -9.47 2.38
CA LEU A 37 3.05 -9.20 1.26
C LEU A 37 3.86 -7.96 1.62
N GLN A 38 5.16 -8.02 1.37
CA GLN A 38 6.03 -6.87 1.56
C GLN A 38 7.03 -6.87 0.41
N ALA A 39 7.08 -5.79 -0.33
CA ALA A 39 7.96 -5.75 -1.50
C ALA A 39 8.31 -4.31 -1.86
N MET A 40 9.55 -4.12 -2.31
CA MET A 40 9.95 -2.85 -2.91
C MET A 40 9.31 -2.73 -4.29
N ASP A 41 8.96 -1.50 -4.66
CA ASP A 41 8.46 -1.30 -6.00
C ASP A 41 9.56 -1.56 -7.04
N ASN A 42 9.15 -1.62 -8.31
CA ASN A 42 10.08 -1.99 -9.37
C ASN A 42 11.28 -1.07 -9.44
N SER A 43 11.14 0.19 -9.08
CA SER A 43 12.24 1.15 -9.11
C SER A 43 13.02 1.21 -7.80
N HIS A 44 12.58 0.48 -6.78
CA HIS A 44 13.20 0.43 -5.46
C HIS A 44 13.19 1.78 -4.75
N VAL A 45 12.14 2.55 -4.95
CA VAL A 45 11.97 3.85 -4.30
C VAL A 45 10.91 3.80 -3.21
N SER A 46 9.93 2.93 -3.36
CA SER A 46 8.87 2.81 -2.39
C SER A 46 8.72 1.36 -1.94
N LEU A 47 8.03 1.17 -0.84
CA LEU A 47 7.78 -0.17 -0.28
C LEU A 47 6.28 -0.34 -0.15
N VAL A 48 5.79 -1.52 -0.51
CA VAL A 48 4.40 -1.89 -0.35
C VAL A 48 4.29 -2.94 0.73
N SER A 49 3.35 -2.75 1.65
CA SER A 49 3.08 -3.70 2.72
C SER A 49 1.58 -3.97 2.75
N LEU A 50 1.21 -5.21 2.50
CA LEU A 50 -0.19 -5.64 2.48
C LEU A 50 -0.40 -6.65 3.59
N ASN A 51 -1.51 -6.52 4.30
CA ASN A 51 -1.86 -7.44 5.37
C ASN A 51 -3.34 -7.78 5.26
N LEU A 52 -3.64 -9.07 5.03
CA LEU A 52 -5.00 -9.56 4.99
C LEU A 52 -5.16 -10.56 6.14
N ARG A 53 -6.00 -10.23 7.11
CA ARG A 53 -6.14 -11.05 8.31
C ARG A 53 -6.97 -12.30 8.01
N SER A 54 -6.59 -13.40 8.63
CA SER A 54 -7.31 -14.67 8.43
C SER A 54 -8.77 -14.54 8.83
N ASP A 55 -9.08 -13.75 9.86
CA ASP A 55 -10.47 -13.63 10.31
C ASP A 55 -11.31 -12.77 9.37
N GLY A 56 -10.71 -12.16 8.35
CA GLY A 56 -11.46 -11.42 7.34
C GLY A 56 -11.94 -12.29 6.19
N PHE A 57 -11.50 -13.53 6.14
CA PHE A 57 -11.97 -14.49 5.14
C PHE A 57 -13.13 -15.28 5.71
N ASP A 58 -14.08 -15.69 4.87
CA ASP A 58 -15.18 -16.52 5.39
C ASP A 58 -14.78 -17.99 5.56
N LYS A 59 -13.64 -18.37 5.01
CA LYS A 59 -13.01 -19.65 5.29
C LYS A 59 -11.51 -19.47 5.15
N TYR A 60 -10.75 -19.93 6.13
CA TYR A 60 -9.30 -19.78 6.08
C TYR A 60 -8.64 -20.98 6.73
N ARG A 61 -7.78 -21.63 5.98
CA ARG A 61 -7.01 -22.78 6.48
C ARG A 61 -5.59 -22.67 6.00
N CYS A 62 -4.65 -22.72 6.92
CA CYS A 62 -3.23 -22.70 6.59
C CYS A 62 -2.52 -23.66 7.52
N ASP A 63 -2.27 -24.88 7.04
CA ASP A 63 -1.75 -25.95 7.90
C ASP A 63 -0.30 -25.68 8.26
N ARG A 64 0.46 -25.03 7.41
CA ARG A 64 1.83 -24.62 7.70
C ARG A 64 2.14 -23.38 6.90
N ASN A 65 3.10 -22.62 7.37
CA ASN A 65 3.47 -21.39 6.70
C ASN A 65 3.92 -21.66 5.27
N LEU A 66 3.53 -20.79 4.37
CA LEU A 66 3.69 -21.00 2.95
C LEU A 66 4.03 -19.66 2.29
N SER A 67 5.02 -19.66 1.41
CA SER A 67 5.37 -18.48 0.64
C SER A 67 5.13 -18.77 -0.81
N MET A 68 4.30 -17.94 -1.46
CA MET A 68 3.93 -18.13 -2.84
C MET A 68 4.36 -16.94 -3.67
N GLY A 69 5.37 -17.15 -4.52
CA GLY A 69 5.79 -16.13 -5.47
C GLY A 69 4.85 -16.09 -6.66
N MET A 70 4.32 -14.93 -6.99
CA MET A 70 3.32 -14.83 -8.03
C MET A 70 3.63 -13.69 -8.98
N ASN A 71 3.31 -13.92 -10.25
CA ASN A 71 3.33 -12.90 -11.28
C ASN A 71 2.01 -12.13 -11.21
N LEU A 72 2.09 -10.85 -10.89
CA LEU A 72 0.88 -10.08 -10.62
C LEU A 72 0.06 -9.79 -11.88
N ALA A 73 0.73 -9.66 -13.03
CA ALA A 73 -0.02 -9.48 -14.28
C ALA A 73 -0.84 -10.71 -14.63
N ASN A 74 -0.26 -11.90 -14.42
CA ASN A 74 -1.00 -13.13 -14.65
C ASN A 74 -2.15 -13.27 -13.67
N MET A 75 -1.91 -12.92 -12.43
CA MET A 75 -2.96 -12.94 -11.41
C MET A 75 -4.11 -12.03 -11.81
N ALA A 76 -3.77 -10.83 -12.29
CA ALA A 76 -4.80 -9.88 -12.70
C ALA A 76 -5.62 -10.42 -13.89
N LYS A 77 -4.95 -11.11 -14.83
CA LYS A 77 -5.69 -11.72 -15.94
C LYS A 77 -6.71 -12.73 -15.45
N ILE A 78 -6.31 -13.52 -14.46
CA ILE A 78 -7.22 -14.52 -13.90
C ILE A 78 -8.43 -13.84 -13.26
N PHE A 79 -8.19 -12.78 -12.49
CA PHE A 79 -9.29 -12.11 -11.81
C PHE A 79 -10.19 -11.33 -12.77
N LYS A 80 -9.69 -10.98 -13.96
CA LYS A 80 -10.57 -10.38 -14.95
C LYS A 80 -11.62 -11.37 -15.45
N CYS A 81 -11.38 -12.66 -15.30
CA CYS A 81 -12.32 -13.69 -15.73
C CYS A 81 -13.47 -13.89 -14.76
N ALA A 82 -13.46 -13.20 -13.63
CA ALA A 82 -14.46 -13.35 -12.60
C ALA A 82 -15.35 -12.13 -12.52
N ASN A 83 -16.60 -12.34 -12.14
CA ASN A 83 -17.49 -11.24 -11.80
C ASN A 83 -17.20 -10.76 -10.39
N ASN A 84 -17.40 -9.47 -10.15
CA ASN A 84 -17.07 -8.90 -8.85
C ASN A 84 -17.83 -9.55 -7.70
N ASN A 85 -19.02 -10.08 -7.97
CA ASN A 85 -19.83 -10.70 -6.94
C ASN A 85 -19.55 -12.18 -6.75
N ASP A 86 -18.67 -12.77 -7.57
CA ASP A 86 -18.30 -14.16 -7.37
C ASP A 86 -17.50 -14.31 -6.06
N THR A 87 -17.63 -15.44 -5.40
CA THR A 87 -16.68 -15.77 -4.35
C THR A 87 -15.40 -16.27 -4.99
N VAL A 88 -14.28 -16.06 -4.31
CA VAL A 88 -13.02 -16.63 -4.77
C VAL A 88 -12.42 -17.47 -3.66
N THR A 89 -11.93 -18.65 -4.03
CA THR A 89 -11.19 -19.52 -3.13
C THR A 89 -9.79 -19.69 -3.69
N ILE A 90 -8.81 -19.44 -2.86
CA ILE A 90 -7.39 -19.59 -3.22
C ILE A 90 -6.90 -20.86 -2.55
N LYS A 91 -6.38 -21.80 -3.33
CA LYS A 91 -5.93 -23.07 -2.82
C LYS A 91 -4.52 -23.39 -3.26
N ALA A 92 -3.76 -23.99 -2.37
CA ALA A 92 -2.42 -24.49 -2.70
C ALA A 92 -2.11 -25.70 -1.81
N GLN A 93 -1.53 -26.73 -2.43
CA GLN A 93 -1.06 -27.88 -1.69
C GLN A 93 0.32 -27.59 -1.10
N ASP A 94 0.68 -28.35 -0.07
CA ASP A 94 2.01 -28.25 0.50
C ASP A 94 3.04 -28.62 -0.57
N ASN A 95 4.07 -27.80 -0.68
CA ASN A 95 5.17 -28.04 -1.61
C ASN A 95 4.74 -28.06 -3.07
N ALA A 96 3.56 -27.53 -3.38
CA ALA A 96 3.13 -27.44 -4.77
C ALA A 96 3.78 -26.28 -5.47
N ASP A 97 3.90 -26.40 -6.78
CA ASP A 97 4.43 -25.31 -7.59
C ASP A 97 3.33 -24.54 -8.31
N THR A 98 2.09 -24.74 -7.92
CA THR A 98 0.94 -24.03 -8.50
C THR A 98 0.00 -23.56 -7.41
N VAL A 99 -0.80 -22.55 -7.78
CA VAL A 99 -1.89 -22.06 -6.95
C VAL A 99 -3.15 -22.07 -7.80
N THR A 100 -4.27 -22.41 -7.19
CA THR A 100 -5.56 -22.47 -7.90
C THR A 100 -6.47 -21.39 -7.37
N PHE A 101 -7.09 -20.64 -8.28
CA PHE A 101 -8.12 -19.67 -7.96
C PHE A 101 -9.45 -20.21 -8.48
N MET A 102 -10.38 -20.43 -7.58
CA MET A 102 -11.70 -20.95 -7.93
C MET A 102 -12.74 -19.87 -7.70
N PHE A 103 -13.53 -19.60 -8.73
CA PHE A 103 -14.60 -18.62 -8.64
C PHE A 103 -15.94 -19.28 -8.72
N GLU A 104 -16.86 -18.83 -7.90
CA GLU A 104 -18.19 -19.42 -7.84
C GLU A 104 -19.22 -18.30 -7.83
N SER A 105 -20.18 -18.39 -8.76
CA SER A 105 -21.25 -17.39 -8.81
C SER A 105 -22.14 -17.51 -7.58
N GLN A 106 -22.90 -16.43 -7.29
CA GLN A 106 -23.70 -16.39 -6.10
C GLN A 106 -24.80 -17.44 -6.11
N ASN A 107 -25.34 -17.76 -7.27
CA ASN A 107 -26.36 -18.80 -7.37
C ASN A 107 -25.75 -20.21 -7.48
N GLN A 108 -24.41 -20.28 -7.44
CA GLN A 108 -23.67 -21.52 -7.47
C GLN A 108 -23.88 -22.33 -8.76
N GLU A 109 -24.34 -21.68 -9.80
CA GLU A 109 -24.56 -22.36 -11.08
C GLU A 109 -23.33 -22.38 -11.96
N LYS A 110 -22.37 -21.50 -11.68
CA LYS A 110 -21.14 -21.45 -12.45
C LYS A 110 -19.96 -21.54 -11.49
N VAL A 111 -19.10 -22.52 -11.74
CA VAL A 111 -17.86 -22.68 -10.99
C VAL A 111 -16.74 -22.75 -12.01
N SER A 112 -15.73 -21.91 -11.86
CA SER A 112 -14.57 -21.95 -12.72
C SER A 112 -13.31 -21.93 -11.87
N ASP A 113 -12.27 -22.58 -12.38
CA ASP A 113 -10.99 -22.52 -11.68
C ASP A 113 -9.88 -22.29 -12.66
N TYR A 114 -8.84 -21.65 -12.15
CA TYR A 114 -7.67 -21.25 -12.92
C TYR A 114 -6.45 -21.62 -12.12
N GLU A 115 -5.51 -22.28 -12.75
CA GLU A 115 -4.28 -22.71 -12.10
C GLU A 115 -3.13 -21.87 -12.65
N MET A 116 -2.30 -21.37 -11.73
CA MET A 116 -1.18 -20.53 -12.10
C MET A 116 0.10 -21.09 -11.48
N LYS A 117 1.17 -21.10 -12.27
CA LYS A 117 2.45 -21.55 -11.75
C LYS A 117 3.03 -20.51 -10.80
N LEU A 118 3.60 -20.98 -9.72
CA LEU A 118 4.29 -20.13 -8.77
C LEU A 118 5.72 -19.89 -9.20
N MET A 119 6.29 -18.81 -8.72
CA MET A 119 7.66 -18.42 -9.03
C MET A 119 8.53 -18.58 -7.80
N ASN A 120 9.80 -18.85 -8.04
CA ASN A 120 10.79 -18.91 -6.96
C ASN A 120 11.47 -17.56 -6.89
N LEU A 121 11.07 -16.75 -5.91
CA LEU A 121 11.55 -15.38 -5.80
C LEU A 121 12.45 -15.23 -4.59
N ASP A 122 13.57 -14.54 -4.78
CA ASP A 122 14.40 -14.12 -3.65
C ASP A 122 13.70 -12.97 -2.96
N GLN A 123 13.44 -13.12 -1.68
CA GLN A 123 12.69 -12.13 -0.95
C GLN A 123 13.44 -11.72 0.29
N GLU A 124 13.57 -10.42 0.48
CA GLU A 124 14.11 -9.86 1.71
C GLU A 124 12.95 -9.34 2.55
N HIS A 125 12.88 -9.80 3.76
CA HIS A 125 11.92 -9.27 4.71
C HIS A 125 12.55 -8.09 5.42
N LEU A 126 11.95 -6.92 5.22
CA LEU A 126 12.41 -5.72 5.89
C LEU A 126 11.58 -5.53 7.14
N GLY A 127 12.24 -5.45 8.27
CA GLY A 127 11.57 -5.15 9.51
C GLY A 127 11.26 -3.67 9.53
N ILE A 128 9.98 -3.33 9.55
CA ILE A 128 9.58 -1.95 9.62
C ILE A 128 9.28 -1.64 11.08
N PRO A 129 10.10 -0.82 11.74
CA PRO A 129 9.84 -0.52 13.14
C PRO A 129 8.62 0.37 13.27
N GLU A 130 7.86 0.12 14.32
CA GLU A 130 6.77 1.02 14.64
C GLU A 130 7.36 2.25 15.31
N THR A 131 7.01 3.41 14.78
CA THR A 131 7.47 4.67 15.33
C THR A 131 6.27 5.55 15.63
N ASP A 132 6.48 6.50 16.53
CA ASP A 132 5.50 7.55 16.74
C ASP A 132 5.76 8.65 15.73
N TYR A 133 4.73 9.01 14.98
CA TYR A 133 4.89 9.99 13.93
C TYR A 133 4.56 11.37 14.43
N ALA A 134 5.33 12.35 13.95
CA ALA A 134 5.14 13.75 14.36
C ALA A 134 3.77 14.25 13.92
N CYS A 135 3.25 13.73 12.83
CA CYS A 135 2.00 14.23 12.29
C CYS A 135 1.27 13.09 11.56
N ILE A 136 -0.01 12.92 11.88
CA ILE A 136 -0.85 11.95 11.19
C ILE A 136 -2.08 12.68 10.67
N VAL A 137 -2.27 12.62 9.35
CA VAL A 137 -3.41 13.26 8.69
C VAL A 137 -4.33 12.17 8.18
N ARG A 138 -5.62 12.25 8.53
CA ARG A 138 -6.65 11.37 7.95
C ARG A 138 -7.59 12.23 7.15
N MET A 139 -7.85 11.82 5.92
CA MET A 139 -8.64 12.61 5.01
C MET A 139 -9.35 11.70 4.01
N PRO A 140 -10.33 12.24 3.27
CA PRO A 140 -10.99 11.43 2.26
C PRO A 140 -10.01 10.93 1.21
N ALA A 141 -10.11 9.64 0.89
CA ALA A 141 -9.20 9.04 -0.08
C ALA A 141 -9.35 9.67 -1.46
N GLN A 142 -10.58 9.96 -1.87
CA GLN A 142 -10.82 10.57 -3.17
C GLN A 142 -10.23 11.97 -3.26
N GLU A 143 -10.27 12.71 -2.16
CA GLU A 143 -9.70 14.04 -2.15
C GLU A 143 -8.18 13.99 -2.28
N PHE A 144 -7.56 13.05 -1.58
CA PHE A 144 -6.12 12.86 -1.70
C PHE A 144 -5.72 12.49 -3.13
N ALA A 145 -6.48 11.58 -3.75
CA ALA A 145 -6.19 11.19 -5.12
C ALA A 145 -6.31 12.38 -6.06
N ARG A 146 -7.34 13.20 -5.86
CA ARG A 146 -7.55 14.36 -6.71
C ARG A 146 -6.42 15.38 -6.54
N ILE A 147 -6.00 15.62 -5.29
CA ILE A 147 -4.92 16.56 -5.04
C ILE A 147 -3.64 16.09 -5.71
N CYS A 148 -3.29 14.82 -5.57
CA CYS A 148 -2.07 14.30 -6.18
C CYS A 148 -2.12 14.39 -7.69
N ARG A 149 -3.27 14.10 -8.29
CA ARG A 149 -3.42 14.21 -9.73
C ARG A 149 -3.31 15.65 -10.20
N ASP A 150 -3.99 16.56 -9.50
CA ASP A 150 -3.98 17.96 -9.91
C ASP A 150 -2.59 18.58 -9.77
N LEU A 151 -1.91 18.30 -8.67
CA LEU A 151 -0.61 18.89 -8.43
C LEU A 151 0.45 18.36 -9.40
N SER A 152 0.27 17.15 -9.91
CA SER A 152 1.22 16.60 -10.87
C SER A 152 1.21 17.39 -12.18
N GLN A 153 0.19 18.21 -12.42
CA GLN A 153 0.18 19.10 -13.58
C GLN A 153 1.21 20.21 -13.47
N PHE A 154 1.67 20.51 -12.28
CA PHE A 154 2.53 21.67 -12.05
C PHE A 154 3.97 21.31 -11.75
N GLY A 155 4.25 20.10 -11.32
CA GLY A 155 5.63 19.73 -11.03
C GLY A 155 5.76 18.25 -10.72
N ASP A 156 7.02 17.83 -10.57
CA ASP A 156 7.35 16.43 -10.29
C ASP A 156 7.29 16.13 -8.80
N SER A 157 7.18 17.14 -7.97
CA SER A 157 7.24 16.98 -6.52
C SER A 157 6.06 17.64 -5.86
N VAL A 158 5.63 17.04 -4.77
CA VAL A 158 4.59 17.62 -3.92
C VAL A 158 5.19 17.83 -2.54
N THR A 159 5.04 19.04 -2.02
CA THR A 159 5.47 19.38 -0.66
C THR A 159 4.24 19.35 0.24
N ILE A 160 4.32 18.57 1.31
CA ILE A 160 3.24 18.43 2.27
C ILE A 160 3.67 19.11 3.56
N THR A 161 2.90 20.10 3.99
CA THR A 161 3.15 20.84 5.22
C THR A 161 1.99 20.60 6.17
N CYS A 162 2.30 20.09 7.35
CA CYS A 162 1.29 19.80 8.36
C CYS A 162 1.53 20.69 9.56
N THR A 163 0.50 21.47 9.93
CA THR A 163 0.51 22.28 11.11
C THR A 163 -0.77 22.02 11.89
N LYS A 164 -0.90 22.64 13.05
CA LYS A 164 -2.11 22.46 13.81
C LYS A 164 -3.34 23.01 13.12
N ASP A 165 -3.15 23.94 12.20
CA ASP A 165 -4.27 24.56 11.48
C ASP A 165 -4.76 23.75 10.30
N GLY A 166 -3.93 22.86 9.77
CA GLY A 166 -4.34 22.09 8.63
C GLY A 166 -3.17 21.46 7.92
N VAL A 167 -3.45 20.89 6.77
CA VAL A 167 -2.44 20.29 5.92
C VAL A 167 -2.45 20.99 4.57
N ARG A 168 -1.26 21.31 4.06
CA ARG A 168 -1.12 21.99 2.79
C ARG A 168 -0.30 21.14 1.85
N PHE A 169 -0.79 21.03 0.62
CA PHE A 169 -0.11 20.34 -0.47
C PHE A 169 0.27 21.38 -1.53
N SER A 170 1.51 21.41 -1.93
CA SER A 170 1.94 22.40 -2.91
C SER A 170 2.88 21.80 -3.93
N ALA A 171 2.89 22.42 -5.11
CA ALA A 171 3.77 22.03 -6.20
C ALA A 171 4.08 23.25 -7.02
N SER A 172 5.25 23.27 -7.65
CA SER A 172 5.63 24.36 -8.54
C SER A 172 6.50 23.82 -9.64
N GLY A 173 6.44 24.51 -10.79
CA GLY A 173 7.21 24.15 -11.96
C GLY A 173 7.25 25.31 -12.92
N ASP A 174 7.69 25.02 -14.15
CA ASP A 174 7.90 26.07 -15.14
C ASP A 174 6.62 26.80 -15.51
N THR A 175 5.49 26.14 -15.46
CA THR A 175 4.22 26.74 -15.88
C THR A 175 3.48 27.44 -14.77
N GLY A 176 3.92 27.29 -13.54
CA GLY A 176 3.23 27.92 -12.43
C GLY A 176 3.35 27.12 -11.16
N SER A 177 2.46 27.44 -10.21
CA SER A 177 2.44 26.75 -8.94
C SER A 177 1.01 26.55 -8.50
N ALA A 178 0.85 25.61 -7.55
CA ALA A 178 -0.47 25.29 -7.03
C ALA A 178 -0.37 24.96 -5.56
N ASN A 179 -1.38 25.34 -4.82
CA ASN A 179 -1.49 25.06 -3.40
C ASN A 179 -2.89 24.61 -3.09
N VAL A 180 -3.00 23.54 -2.28
CA VAL A 180 -4.28 23.08 -1.75
C VAL A 180 -4.12 23.00 -0.25
N LYS A 181 -5.00 23.68 0.47
CA LYS A 181 -4.96 23.63 1.94
C LYS A 181 -6.27 23.06 2.44
N LEU A 182 -6.16 22.09 3.33
CA LEU A 182 -7.31 21.48 3.97
C LEU A 182 -7.26 21.78 5.46
N ALA A 183 -8.33 22.37 5.96
CA ALA A 183 -8.43 22.66 7.39
C ALA A 183 -9.00 21.46 8.10
N GLN A 184 -8.67 21.33 9.38
CA GLN A 184 -9.26 20.28 10.18
C GLN A 184 -10.77 20.50 10.25
N THR A 185 -11.51 19.44 10.03
CA THR A 185 -12.96 19.52 9.99
C THR A 185 -13.51 19.46 11.40
N SER A 186 -14.45 20.35 11.71
CA SER A 186 -15.14 20.34 12.99
C SER A 186 -16.49 19.64 12.94
N SER A 187 -16.99 19.39 11.73
CA SER A 187 -18.29 18.73 11.55
C SER A 187 -18.15 17.23 11.74
N VAL A 188 -19.13 16.63 12.43
CA VAL A 188 -19.11 15.18 12.67
C VAL A 188 -20.24 14.46 11.95
N ASP A 189 -20.95 15.15 11.07
CA ASP A 189 -22.12 14.54 10.43
C ASP A 189 -21.71 13.41 9.49
N LYS A 190 -20.59 13.57 8.78
CA LYS A 190 -20.10 12.54 7.87
C LYS A 190 -18.65 12.27 8.17
N GLU A 191 -18.42 11.22 8.93
CA GLU A 191 -17.07 10.88 9.35
C GLU A 191 -16.15 10.62 8.17
N GLU A 192 -16.71 10.07 7.10
CA GLU A 192 -15.91 9.74 5.92
C GLU A 192 -15.36 10.97 5.20
N GLU A 193 -15.97 12.14 5.42
CA GLU A 193 -15.57 13.37 4.75
C GLU A 193 -14.71 14.26 5.63
N THR A 194 -14.37 13.81 6.82
CA THR A 194 -13.62 14.65 7.75
C THR A 194 -12.14 14.65 7.42
N VAL A 195 -11.49 15.75 7.79
CA VAL A 195 -10.05 15.87 7.81
C VAL A 195 -9.64 16.01 9.26
N SER A 196 -8.83 15.09 9.76
CA SER A 196 -8.36 15.14 11.13
C SER A 196 -6.84 15.09 11.15
N ILE A 197 -6.26 15.82 12.10
CA ILE A 197 -4.81 15.94 12.20
C ILE A 197 -4.40 15.69 13.64
N GLU A 198 -3.54 14.70 13.85
CA GLU A 198 -2.85 14.49 15.12
C GLU A 198 -1.44 15.00 14.93
N MET A 199 -1.08 16.02 15.67
CA MET A 199 0.21 16.66 15.47
C MET A 199 0.95 16.80 16.79
N GLN A 200 2.16 16.24 16.84
CA GLN A 200 3.08 16.45 17.95
C GLN A 200 4.00 17.62 17.64
N GLU A 201 4.41 17.76 16.40
CA GLU A 201 5.21 18.90 15.95
C GLU A 201 4.98 19.10 14.47
N PRO A 202 5.11 20.34 13.99
CA PRO A 202 4.91 20.58 12.55
C PRO A 202 5.95 19.89 11.71
N VAL A 203 5.57 19.55 10.50
CA VAL A 203 6.47 18.86 9.58
C VAL A 203 6.23 19.37 8.17
N THR A 204 7.31 19.50 7.41
CA THR A 204 7.26 19.85 6.00
C THR A 204 8.19 18.92 5.25
N LEU A 205 7.63 18.17 4.30
CA LEU A 205 8.39 17.17 3.55
C LEU A 205 7.97 17.21 2.09
N THR A 206 8.89 16.84 1.22
CA THR A 206 8.65 16.84 -0.22
C THR A 206 8.79 15.42 -0.74
N PHE A 207 7.88 15.04 -1.64
CA PHE A 207 7.81 13.68 -2.16
C PHE A 207 7.67 13.69 -3.68
N ALA A 208 8.16 12.62 -4.31
CA ALA A 208 7.99 12.45 -5.75
C ALA A 208 6.51 12.18 -6.05
N CYS A 209 5.95 13.01 -6.92
CA CYS A 209 4.52 12.99 -7.19
C CYS A 209 4.07 11.70 -7.86
N GLN A 210 4.90 11.12 -8.70
CA GLN A 210 4.50 9.92 -9.44
C GLN A 210 4.20 8.76 -8.50
N TYR A 211 4.92 8.64 -7.38
CA TYR A 211 4.67 7.55 -6.45
C TYR A 211 3.40 7.79 -5.67
N LEU A 212 3.16 9.03 -5.27
CA LEU A 212 1.90 9.35 -4.60
C LEU A 212 0.71 8.99 -5.48
N ASN A 213 0.81 9.32 -6.77
CA ASN A 213 -0.26 8.97 -7.71
C ASN A 213 -0.44 7.46 -7.84
N SER A 214 0.66 6.72 -7.82
CA SER A 214 0.56 5.26 -7.87
C SER A 214 -0.15 4.71 -6.63
N PHE A 215 0.14 5.30 -5.47
CA PHE A 215 -0.49 4.84 -4.23
C PHE A 215 -2.00 5.05 -4.26
N THR A 216 -2.45 6.10 -4.94
CA THR A 216 -3.88 6.39 -4.97
C THR A 216 -4.68 5.40 -5.81
N LYS A 217 -4.02 4.42 -6.43
CA LYS A 217 -4.75 3.30 -7.01
C LYS A 217 -5.51 2.50 -5.97
N ALA A 218 -5.18 2.67 -4.69
CA ALA A 218 -5.89 2.02 -3.60
C ALA A 218 -7.17 2.76 -3.19
N THR A 219 -7.47 3.89 -3.79
CA THR A 219 -8.64 4.68 -3.41
C THR A 219 -9.94 3.88 -3.37
N PRO A 220 -10.22 2.96 -4.32
CA PRO A 220 -11.47 2.21 -4.24
C PRO A 220 -11.61 1.31 -3.02
N LEU A 221 -10.51 1.07 -2.28
CA LEU A 221 -10.57 0.17 -1.12
C LEU A 221 -11.15 0.85 0.11
N ALA A 222 -10.99 2.16 0.25
CA ALA A 222 -11.31 2.80 1.52
C ALA A 222 -11.85 4.21 1.30
N ALA A 223 -12.71 4.64 2.22
CA ALA A 223 -13.24 6.00 2.16
C ALA A 223 -12.20 7.03 2.59
N GLN A 224 -11.29 6.64 3.47
CA GLN A 224 -10.28 7.56 3.99
C GLN A 224 -8.88 6.99 3.81
N VAL A 225 -7.92 7.89 3.75
CA VAL A 225 -6.50 7.55 3.69
C VAL A 225 -5.83 8.22 4.89
N SER A 226 -4.78 7.57 5.37
CA SER A 226 -4.00 8.10 6.49
C SER A 226 -2.58 8.38 6.00
N LEU A 227 -2.08 9.58 6.31
CA LEU A 227 -0.73 10.00 5.98
C LEU A 227 0.04 10.21 7.29
N SER A 228 1.08 9.42 7.51
CA SER A 228 1.90 9.53 8.72
C SER A 228 3.28 10.05 8.35
N MET A 229 3.71 11.10 9.02
CA MET A 229 4.92 11.81 8.63
C MET A 229 5.75 12.17 9.85
N SER A 230 7.07 12.05 9.68
CA SER A 230 8.07 12.58 10.60
C SER A 230 9.30 12.94 9.80
N ALA A 231 10.09 13.87 10.32
CA ALA A 231 11.35 14.21 9.66
C ALA A 231 12.24 12.97 9.63
N ASP A 232 12.93 12.78 8.51
CA ASP A 232 13.97 11.76 8.36
C ASP A 232 13.47 10.32 8.36
N VAL A 233 12.14 10.11 8.20
CA VAL A 233 11.60 8.77 8.05
C VAL A 233 10.64 8.76 6.86
N PRO A 234 10.38 7.61 6.28
CA PRO A 234 9.44 7.57 5.15
C PRO A 234 8.03 7.95 5.54
N LEU A 235 7.35 8.57 4.60
CA LEU A 235 5.90 8.76 4.69
C LEU A 235 5.21 7.41 4.64
N VAL A 236 4.17 7.24 5.45
CA VAL A 236 3.32 6.05 5.37
C VAL A 236 1.94 6.49 4.86
N VAL A 237 1.54 5.94 3.72
CA VAL A 237 0.21 6.17 3.16
C VAL A 237 -0.57 4.87 3.37
N GLU A 238 -1.62 4.92 4.17
CA GLU A 238 -2.33 3.72 4.55
C GLU A 238 -3.81 3.78 4.17
N TYR A 239 -4.26 2.69 3.56
CA TYR A 239 -5.68 2.49 3.24
C TYR A 239 -6.16 1.24 3.96
N ALA A 240 -7.26 1.35 4.69
CA ALA A 240 -7.88 0.17 5.27
C ALA A 240 -8.58 -0.63 4.17
N ILE A 241 -8.57 -1.95 4.34
CA ILE A 241 -9.40 -2.82 3.52
C ILE A 241 -10.49 -3.31 4.47
N PRO A 242 -11.71 -2.77 4.38
CA PRO A 242 -12.69 -2.99 5.44
C PRO A 242 -12.92 -4.46 5.74
N ASP A 243 -12.90 -4.79 7.01
CA ASP A 243 -13.14 -6.13 7.55
C ASP A 243 -12.07 -7.14 7.15
N LEU A 244 -11.01 -6.72 6.47
CA LEU A 244 -10.02 -7.67 5.97
C LEU A 244 -8.59 -7.31 6.36
N GLY A 245 -8.21 -6.03 6.28
CA GLY A 245 -6.84 -5.67 6.59
C GLY A 245 -6.49 -4.28 6.16
N HIS A 246 -5.28 -4.12 5.64
CA HIS A 246 -4.83 -2.81 5.20
C HIS A 246 -3.71 -2.94 4.19
N ILE A 247 -3.49 -1.85 3.47
CA ILE A 247 -2.31 -1.72 2.62
C ILE A 247 -1.60 -0.43 3.00
N ARG A 248 -0.29 -0.52 3.13
CA ARG A 248 0.57 0.61 3.45
C ARG A 248 1.62 0.78 2.39
N TYR A 249 1.85 2.03 2.02
CA TYR A 249 2.92 2.41 1.11
C TYR A 249 3.90 3.30 1.86
N TYR A 250 5.17 3.03 1.69
CA TYR A 250 6.24 3.80 2.33
C TYR A 250 7.04 4.51 1.27
N LEU A 251 7.25 5.81 1.47
CA LEU A 251 7.97 6.61 0.48
C LEU A 251 8.93 7.57 1.18
N ALA A 252 10.20 7.49 0.84
CA ALA A 252 11.19 8.38 1.43
C ALA A 252 11.00 9.80 0.89
N PRO A 253 11.16 10.81 1.75
CA PRO A 253 11.09 12.19 1.25
C PRO A 253 12.29 12.53 0.40
N LYS A 254 12.12 13.50 -0.51
CA LYS A 254 13.22 14.02 -1.29
C LYS A 254 14.15 14.82 -0.37
N ILE A 255 15.47 14.68 -0.61
CA ILE A 255 16.48 15.41 0.17
C ILE A 255 16.80 16.69 -0.58
N GLU A 256 16.64 17.81 0.08
CA GLU A 256 17.08 19.08 -0.49
C GLU A 256 18.59 19.11 -0.44
N UNK A 257 18.98 19.34 -1.24
CA UNK A 257 20.36 19.53 -1.19
C UNK A 257 20.81 19.07 -2.46
N UNK A 258 21.46 19.83 -2.88
CA UNK A 258 22.17 19.58 -3.91
C UNK A 258 21.95 18.39 -4.73
N UNK A 259 21.65 18.28 -5.02
CA UNK A 259 21.82 17.29 -5.94
C UNK A 259 20.62 16.49 -6.25
N UNK A 260 20.45 16.76 -7.11
CA UNK A 260 19.39 16.10 -7.70
C UNK A 260 19.66 14.69 -8.01
N UNK A 261 20.80 14.55 -8.17
CA UNK A 261 21.11 13.28 -8.57
C UNK A 261 21.08 12.31 -7.46
N UNK A 262 21.32 12.77 -6.59
CA UNK A 262 21.32 11.97 -5.43
C UNK A 262 19.94 11.65 -4.99
N UNK A 263 19.23 12.31 -5.36
CA UNK A 263 17.94 12.11 -5.00
C UNK A 263 17.36 10.80 -5.41
N UNK A 264 17.70 10.45 -6.27
CA UNK A 264 17.25 9.21 -6.74
C UNK A 264 17.87 8.12 -5.96
N UNK A 265 18.90 8.37 -5.77
CA UNK A 265 19.61 7.41 -5.04
C UNK A 265 19.25 7.50 -3.59
N UNK A 266 19.06 8.51 -3.32
CA UNK A 266 18.70 8.71 -1.98
C UNK A 266 17.30 8.22 -1.73
N UNK A 267 16.67 8.36 -2.56
CA UNK A 267 15.39 7.90 -2.45
C UNK A 267 15.34 6.44 -2.38
N UNK A 268 16.09 6.00 -2.96
CA UNK A 268 16.18 4.63 -2.95
C UNK A 268 16.74 4.18 -1.69
N UNK A 269 17.50 4.89 -1.45
CA UNK A 269 18.11 4.58 -0.20
C UNK A 269 17.18 4.84 0.93
N UNK A 270 16.60 5.73 0.68
CA UNK A 270 15.75 6.06 1.69
C UNK A 270 14.59 5.11 1.80
N UNK A 271 14.21 4.72 0.87
CA UNK A 271 13.22 3.80 0.89
C UNK A 271 13.73 2.58 1.44
N UNK A 272 14.79 2.49 1.07
CA UNK A 272 15.41 1.36 1.51
C UNK A 272 15.82 1.61 2.90
N UNK A 273 16.06 2.71 3.01
CA UNK A 273 16.44 3.09 4.32
C UNK A 273 15.31 2.96 5.25
N UNK A 274 14.39 3.30 4.74
CA UNK A 274 13.33 3.16 5.57
C UNK A 274 13.09 1.78 5.88
N UNK A 275 13.26 1.23 5.06
CA UNK A 275 13.10 -0.10 5.20
C UNK A 275 14.26 -0.64 5.91
N UNK A 276 15.22 -0.13 5.62
CA UNK A 276 16.38 -0.60 6.17
C UNK A 276 16.58 -0.02 7.52
N UNK A 277 16.10 0.99 7.62
CA UNK A 277 16.27 1.55 8.89
C UNK A 277 15.56 0.73 9.82
N UNK A 278 14.71 0.36 9.29
CA UNK A 278 14.04 -0.51 10.05
C UNK A 278 14.82 -1.72 10.32
N UNK A 279 15.40 -1.95 9.51
CA UNK A 279 16.13 -3.14 9.64
C UNK A 279 17.32 -2.91 10.50
N UNK A 280 17.69 -1.92 10.37
CA UNK A 280 18.84 -1.63 11.12
C UNK A 280 18.53 -1.52 12.55
N UNK A 281 17.51 -1.00 12.67
CA UNK A 281 17.16 -0.91 14.00
C UNK A 281 16.89 -2.22 14.57
N UNK A 282 16.48 -2.89 13.84
CA UNK A 282 16.21 -4.15 14.30
C UNK A 282 17.43 -4.92 14.57
N UNK A 283 18.20 -4.63 13.85
CA UNK A 283 19.40 -5.35 13.99
C UNK A 283 20.16 -4.87 15.18
N UNK A 284 19.97 -3.86 15.33
CA UNK A 284 20.64 -3.30 16.46
C UNK A 284 20.05 -3.80 17.71
N UNK A 285 19.01 -3.97 17.58
CA UNK A 285 18.39 -4.45 18.72
C UNK A 285 18.66 -5.87 18.97
N UNK A 286 18.99 -6.36 18.14
CA UNK A 286 19.28 -7.70 18.26
C UNK A 286 20.67 -7.93 18.72
N UNK A 287 21.22 -7.08 18.60
CA UNK A 287 22.59 -7.21 18.97
C UNK A 287 22.84 -6.79 20.38
N UNK A 288 22.01 -6.34 20.72
CA UNK A 288 22.24 -6.02 22.03
C UNK A 288 21.86 -7.03 22.95
#